data_28212e41a9d3250ce729a6b2bba36c0d
#
_entry.id   28212e41a9d3250ce729a6b2bba36c0d
#
_cell.length_a   1.000
_cell.length_b   1.000
_cell.length_c   1.000
_cell.angle_alpha   90.00
_cell.angle_beta   90.00
_cell.angle_gamma   90.00
#
_symmetry.space_group_name_H-M   'P 1'
#
loop_
_entity.id
_entity.type
_entity.pdbx_description
1 polymer ?
#
loop_
_entity_poly.entity_id
_entity_poly.type
_entity_poly.pdbx_seq_one_letter_code
_entity_poly.pdbx_strand_id
1 'polypeptide(L)'
;MNKLRIMSVFGTRPEAIKMCPLVKELASRPEIESLCCVTAQHRQMLDSVLEVFEVKPDWDLDIMTPRQTLSTITSKCLTGMDEAIDTLKPDMILVHGDTSTTFAGALSAFYHQVKVGHVEAGLRTYDKYSPFPEEMNRKLVSSIADLYFCPTVNNKNNLLRENITEGLFVTGNTVIDALKTTVREDYKFSTDELNHLPYGEKKIVLVTCHRRENYGEPMKNIMLALRQIAEENPEVELVYPVHLSPVVREAVDIYLRGAPRVHLIDPLPADEMHNLMARSYLVLTDSGGLQEEAPALGKPVLVMRRETERPEAVAAGTVKLCGVVQDDIVTMAERLIRDKSAYEKMAHAVNPYGEGQACRRIVDDILWYFGRREQPAEDLA
;
A
#
# COMPACT_ATOMS: atom_id res chain seq x y z
N MET A 1 -19.05 25.14 18.31
CA MET A 1 -18.72 25.25 16.88
C MET A 1 -19.29 24.03 16.18
N ASN A 2 -19.78 24.17 14.94
CA ASN A 2 -20.20 23.00 14.16
C ASN A 2 -18.98 22.12 13.86
N LYS A 3 -19.18 20.79 13.79
CA LYS A 3 -18.14 19.86 13.40
C LYS A 3 -17.76 20.07 11.93
N LEU A 4 -16.49 19.87 11.60
CA LEU A 4 -16.03 19.82 10.20
C LEU A 4 -16.45 18.47 9.60
N ARG A 5 -17.08 18.51 8.44
CA ARG A 5 -17.53 17.32 7.71
C ARG A 5 -16.47 16.91 6.71
N ILE A 6 -15.69 15.89 7.03
CA ILE A 6 -14.60 15.39 6.20
C ILE A 6 -15.01 14.05 5.59
N MET A 7 -15.08 13.99 4.27
CA MET A 7 -15.51 12.80 3.54
C MET A 7 -14.31 12.11 2.87
N SER A 8 -14.02 10.88 3.31
CA SER A 8 -13.02 10.03 2.67
C SER A 8 -13.65 9.26 1.51
N VAL A 9 -13.01 9.31 0.32
CA VAL A 9 -13.51 8.68 -0.91
C VAL A 9 -12.49 7.68 -1.44
N PHE A 10 -12.90 6.42 -1.61
CA PHE A 10 -12.05 5.36 -2.16
C PHE A 10 -12.91 4.23 -2.76
N GLY A 11 -12.29 3.35 -3.58
CA GLY A 11 -13.09 2.36 -4.31
C GLY A 11 -12.42 1.01 -4.53
N THR A 12 -11.13 0.89 -4.23
CA THR A 12 -10.36 -0.33 -4.43
C THR A 12 -9.81 -0.87 -3.10
N ARG A 13 -9.44 -2.16 -3.09
CA ARG A 13 -8.81 -2.79 -1.92
C ARG A 13 -7.54 -2.07 -1.43
N PRO A 14 -6.57 -1.70 -2.30
CA PRO A 14 -5.36 -1.00 -1.85
C PRO A 14 -5.65 0.37 -1.24
N GLU A 15 -6.61 1.12 -1.80
CA GLU A 15 -7.05 2.39 -1.21
C GLU A 15 -7.69 2.17 0.16
N ALA A 16 -8.58 1.19 0.29
CA ALA A 16 -9.28 0.91 1.54
C ALA A 16 -8.31 0.57 2.69
N ILE A 17 -7.29 -0.26 2.44
CA ILE A 17 -6.25 -0.60 3.44
C ILE A 17 -5.60 0.67 3.99
N LYS A 18 -5.34 1.67 3.15
CA LYS A 18 -4.67 2.92 3.50
C LYS A 18 -5.61 3.99 4.06
N MET A 19 -6.87 3.99 3.63
CA MET A 19 -7.85 4.99 4.02
C MET A 19 -8.67 4.63 5.26
N CYS A 20 -8.93 3.36 5.53
CA CYS A 20 -9.67 2.95 6.71
C CYS A 20 -9.04 3.42 8.04
N PRO A 21 -7.71 3.33 8.25
CA PRO A 21 -7.08 3.93 9.43
C PRO A 21 -7.32 5.43 9.55
N LEU A 22 -7.30 6.14 8.42
CA LEU A 22 -7.56 7.59 8.38
C LEU A 22 -9.03 7.91 8.72
N VAL A 23 -9.98 7.13 8.21
CA VAL A 23 -11.40 7.26 8.57
C VAL A 23 -11.61 7.10 10.08
N LYS A 24 -10.93 6.12 10.69
CA LYS A 24 -10.98 5.90 12.16
C LYS A 24 -10.31 7.03 12.93
N GLU A 25 -9.18 7.55 12.47
CA GLU A 25 -8.51 8.70 13.10
C GLU A 25 -9.39 9.96 13.03
N LEU A 26 -10.02 10.25 11.87
CA LEU A 26 -10.99 11.32 11.71
C LEU A 26 -12.17 11.17 12.69
N ALA A 27 -12.73 9.96 12.78
CA ALA A 27 -13.86 9.68 13.67
C ALA A 27 -13.51 9.81 15.17
N SER A 28 -12.23 9.67 15.53
CA SER A 28 -11.76 9.84 16.91
C SER A 28 -11.71 11.30 17.38
N ARG A 29 -11.80 12.26 16.45
CA ARG A 29 -11.64 13.69 16.75
C ARG A 29 -13.00 14.35 17.02
N PRO A 30 -13.19 14.99 18.18
CA PRO A 30 -14.46 15.60 18.54
C PRO A 30 -14.87 16.77 17.62
N GLU A 31 -13.91 17.43 16.97
CA GLU A 31 -14.11 18.53 16.04
C GLU A 31 -14.61 18.08 14.66
N ILE A 32 -14.53 16.79 14.35
CA ILE A 32 -14.79 16.23 13.02
C ILE A 32 -16.03 15.35 13.03
N GLU A 33 -16.82 15.45 11.98
CA GLU A 33 -17.78 14.44 11.52
C GLU A 33 -17.11 13.70 10.35
N SER A 34 -16.63 12.48 10.64
CA SER A 34 -16.00 11.62 9.63
C SER A 34 -17.07 10.96 8.78
N LEU A 35 -17.00 11.18 7.47
CA LEU A 35 -17.88 10.58 6.47
C LEU A 35 -17.07 9.66 5.57
N CYS A 36 -17.65 8.54 5.18
CA CYS A 36 -17.02 7.55 4.31
C CYS A 36 -17.89 7.29 3.09
N CYS A 37 -17.36 7.57 1.90
CA CYS A 37 -17.99 7.29 0.62
C CYS A 37 -17.16 6.26 -0.15
N VAL A 38 -17.76 5.15 -0.54
CA VAL A 38 -17.08 4.13 -1.34
C VAL A 38 -17.68 4.07 -2.74
N THR A 39 -16.81 3.93 -3.75
CA THR A 39 -17.27 3.73 -5.13
C THR A 39 -17.50 2.26 -5.45
N ALA A 40 -16.90 1.36 -4.68
CA ALA A 40 -16.99 -0.09 -4.85
C ALA A 40 -16.61 -0.55 -6.28
N GLN A 41 -15.53 0.01 -6.82
CA GLN A 41 -14.98 -0.41 -8.11
C GLN A 41 -14.61 -1.90 -8.12
N HIS A 42 -14.25 -2.49 -6.96
CA HIS A 42 -13.96 -3.91 -6.74
C HIS A 42 -14.71 -4.39 -5.49
N ARG A 43 -16.00 -4.69 -5.63
CA ARG A 43 -16.96 -4.94 -4.53
C ARG A 43 -16.44 -5.90 -3.44
N GLN A 44 -16.23 -7.17 -3.76
CA GLN A 44 -15.89 -8.19 -2.76
C GLN A 44 -14.56 -7.93 -2.03
N MET A 45 -13.55 -7.46 -2.76
CA MET A 45 -12.25 -7.16 -2.17
C MET A 45 -12.29 -5.93 -1.26
N LEU A 46 -13.15 -4.96 -1.57
CA LEU A 46 -13.34 -3.78 -0.75
C LEU A 46 -14.05 -4.13 0.56
N ASP A 47 -15.16 -4.87 0.47
CA ASP A 47 -15.98 -5.24 1.61
C ASP A 47 -15.17 -6.00 2.67
N SER A 48 -14.29 -6.93 2.26
CA SER A 48 -13.42 -7.65 3.20
C SER A 48 -12.49 -6.72 4.00
N VAL A 49 -11.99 -5.66 3.40
CA VAL A 49 -11.15 -4.68 4.10
C VAL A 49 -11.98 -3.81 5.04
N LEU A 50 -13.14 -3.35 4.58
CA LEU A 50 -14.06 -2.58 5.44
C LEU A 50 -14.44 -3.36 6.70
N GLU A 51 -14.68 -4.67 6.58
CA GLU A 51 -14.97 -5.56 7.70
C GLU A 51 -13.78 -5.67 8.67
N VAL A 52 -12.57 -5.92 8.15
CA VAL A 52 -11.33 -6.00 8.97
C VAL A 52 -11.09 -4.72 9.78
N PHE A 53 -11.34 -3.56 9.19
CA PHE A 53 -11.17 -2.27 9.86
C PHE A 53 -12.43 -1.79 10.61
N GLU A 54 -13.53 -2.52 10.54
CA GLU A 54 -14.82 -2.14 11.14
C GLU A 54 -15.30 -0.76 10.67
N VAL A 55 -15.08 -0.45 9.40
CA VAL A 55 -15.53 0.80 8.76
C VAL A 55 -16.82 0.54 8.00
N LYS A 56 -17.85 1.33 8.29
CA LYS A 56 -19.13 1.28 7.58
C LYS A 56 -19.27 2.54 6.72
N PRO A 57 -19.43 2.39 5.39
CA PRO A 57 -19.66 3.53 4.52
C PRO A 57 -20.99 4.25 4.84
N ASP A 58 -20.97 5.58 4.80
CA ASP A 58 -22.16 6.43 4.86
C ASP A 58 -22.84 6.53 3.49
N TRP A 59 -22.05 6.38 2.41
CA TRP A 59 -22.51 6.39 1.04
C TRP A 59 -21.78 5.34 0.20
N ASP A 60 -22.53 4.59 -0.61
CA ASP A 60 -22.01 3.52 -1.45
C ASP A 60 -22.53 3.68 -2.87
N LEU A 61 -21.62 3.94 -3.83
CA LEU A 61 -21.99 4.17 -5.23
C LEU A 61 -22.21 2.87 -6.01
N ASP A 62 -21.67 1.75 -5.53
CA ASP A 62 -21.79 0.42 -6.15
C ASP A 62 -21.62 0.42 -7.68
N ILE A 63 -20.53 1.03 -8.15
CA ILE A 63 -20.33 1.25 -9.60
C ILE A 63 -19.86 0.00 -10.36
N MET A 64 -19.52 -1.09 -9.65
CA MET A 64 -18.94 -2.28 -10.28
C MET A 64 -19.89 -2.90 -11.30
N THR A 65 -19.41 -3.04 -12.54
CA THR A 65 -20.09 -3.79 -13.59
C THR A 65 -19.10 -4.60 -14.42
N PRO A 66 -19.49 -5.74 -15.00
CA PRO A 66 -18.60 -6.53 -15.85
C PRO A 66 -18.06 -5.72 -17.04
N ARG A 67 -16.77 -5.90 -17.36
CA ARG A 67 -16.10 -5.29 -18.52
C ARG A 67 -16.13 -3.76 -18.54
N GLN A 68 -15.97 -3.11 -17.39
CA GLN A 68 -15.90 -1.66 -17.29
C GLN A 68 -14.70 -1.09 -18.06
N THR A 69 -14.94 0.03 -18.77
CA THR A 69 -13.88 0.87 -19.33
C THR A 69 -13.52 1.97 -18.35
N LEU A 70 -12.35 2.59 -18.49
CA LEU A 70 -11.96 3.77 -17.68
C LEU A 70 -13.00 4.89 -17.78
N SER A 71 -13.53 5.15 -18.99
CA SER A 71 -14.57 6.16 -19.21
C SER A 71 -15.86 5.84 -18.45
N THR A 72 -16.28 4.56 -18.44
CA THR A 72 -17.48 4.13 -17.70
C THR A 72 -17.30 4.30 -16.19
N ILE A 73 -16.12 3.90 -15.66
CA ILE A 73 -15.80 4.07 -14.23
C ILE A 73 -15.83 5.56 -13.86
N THR A 74 -15.10 6.38 -14.61
CA THR A 74 -15.04 7.84 -14.35
C THR A 74 -16.40 8.51 -14.40
N SER A 75 -17.23 8.22 -15.42
CA SER A 75 -18.57 8.80 -15.56
C SER A 75 -19.49 8.41 -14.42
N LYS A 76 -19.50 7.12 -14.02
CA LYS A 76 -20.31 6.66 -12.90
C LYS A 76 -19.87 7.25 -11.57
N CYS A 77 -18.54 7.35 -11.34
CA CYS A 77 -18.02 8.02 -10.15
C CYS A 77 -18.45 9.49 -10.11
N LEU A 78 -18.30 10.23 -11.20
CA LEU A 78 -18.70 11.65 -11.26
C LEU A 78 -20.18 11.81 -10.91
N THR A 79 -21.07 11.09 -11.59
CA THR A 79 -22.51 11.21 -11.34
C THR A 79 -22.90 10.81 -9.92
N GLY A 80 -22.35 9.71 -9.40
CA GLY A 80 -22.66 9.26 -8.04
C GLY A 80 -22.07 10.19 -6.95
N MET A 81 -20.90 10.78 -7.21
CA MET A 81 -20.29 11.75 -6.31
C MET A 81 -21.10 13.06 -6.22
N ASP A 82 -21.76 13.51 -7.29
CA ASP A 82 -22.64 14.68 -7.25
C ASP A 82 -23.76 14.48 -6.21
N GLU A 83 -24.44 13.33 -6.25
CA GLU A 83 -25.51 13.01 -5.28
C GLU A 83 -24.96 12.88 -3.84
N ALA A 84 -23.78 12.27 -3.67
CA ALA A 84 -23.13 12.10 -2.37
C ALA A 84 -22.77 13.46 -1.75
N ILE A 85 -22.16 14.37 -2.54
CA ILE A 85 -21.76 15.70 -2.09
C ILE A 85 -22.99 16.55 -1.73
N ASP A 86 -24.01 16.56 -2.58
CA ASP A 86 -25.24 17.31 -2.35
C ASP A 86 -25.99 16.84 -1.10
N THR A 87 -25.92 15.54 -0.79
CA THR A 87 -26.59 14.97 0.36
C THR A 87 -25.77 15.13 1.64
N LEU A 88 -24.50 14.78 1.59
CA LEU A 88 -23.60 14.75 2.76
C LEU A 88 -22.96 16.09 3.07
N LYS A 89 -22.90 17.02 2.11
CA LYS A 89 -22.38 18.40 2.24
C LYS A 89 -21.04 18.45 3.01
N PRO A 90 -19.99 17.79 2.52
CA PRO A 90 -18.69 17.82 3.17
C PRO A 90 -18.01 19.19 3.05
N ASP A 91 -17.23 19.58 4.04
CA ASP A 91 -16.35 20.74 3.98
C ASP A 91 -15.07 20.43 3.20
N MET A 92 -14.62 19.16 3.24
CA MET A 92 -13.48 18.65 2.49
C MET A 92 -13.69 17.19 2.09
N ILE A 93 -13.18 16.85 0.91
CA ILE A 93 -13.08 15.48 0.42
C ILE A 93 -11.61 15.04 0.46
N LEU A 94 -11.35 13.86 1.00
CA LEU A 94 -10.06 13.20 0.94
C LEU A 94 -10.09 12.11 -0.12
N VAL A 95 -9.17 12.19 -1.07
CA VAL A 95 -8.95 11.17 -2.11
C VAL A 95 -7.56 10.57 -1.95
N HIS A 96 -7.34 9.35 -2.42
CA HIS A 96 -6.10 8.61 -2.19
C HIS A 96 -5.42 8.16 -3.48
N GLY A 97 -4.12 8.45 -3.60
CA GLY A 97 -3.28 7.89 -4.66
C GLY A 97 -3.67 8.34 -6.07
N ASP A 98 -4.06 7.37 -6.94
CA ASP A 98 -4.02 7.59 -8.39
C ASP A 98 -5.09 6.85 -9.19
N THR A 99 -6.09 6.30 -8.53
CA THR A 99 -7.16 5.57 -9.21
C THR A 99 -8.11 6.50 -10.00
N SER A 100 -8.95 5.93 -10.84
CA SER A 100 -10.04 6.68 -11.49
C SER A 100 -11.03 7.25 -10.46
N THR A 101 -11.24 6.58 -9.34
CA THR A 101 -12.01 7.06 -8.18
C THR A 101 -11.40 8.34 -7.60
N THR A 102 -10.09 8.35 -7.40
CA THR A 102 -9.33 9.50 -6.90
C THR A 102 -9.52 10.73 -7.78
N PHE A 103 -9.34 10.55 -9.09
CA PHE A 103 -9.52 11.63 -10.06
C PHE A 103 -10.98 12.12 -10.12
N ALA A 104 -11.94 11.21 -10.24
CA ALA A 104 -13.35 11.57 -10.32
C ALA A 104 -13.85 12.24 -9.03
N GLY A 105 -13.45 11.74 -7.85
CA GLY A 105 -13.79 12.33 -6.56
C GLY A 105 -13.25 13.75 -6.41
N ALA A 106 -11.99 13.99 -6.79
CA ALA A 106 -11.39 15.32 -6.76
C ALA A 106 -12.09 16.29 -7.74
N LEU A 107 -12.42 15.83 -8.95
CA LEU A 107 -13.08 16.64 -9.95
C LEU A 107 -14.51 17.02 -9.54
N SER A 108 -15.29 16.07 -8.99
CA SER A 108 -16.63 16.36 -8.46
C SER A 108 -16.57 17.36 -7.30
N ALA A 109 -15.62 17.20 -6.37
CA ALA A 109 -15.41 18.16 -5.29
C ALA A 109 -15.14 19.57 -5.82
N PHE A 110 -14.28 19.70 -6.82
CA PHE A 110 -13.98 20.96 -7.46
C PHE A 110 -15.25 21.62 -8.09
N TYR A 111 -16.08 20.83 -8.77
CA TYR A 111 -17.34 21.36 -9.35
C TYR A 111 -18.31 21.88 -8.29
N HIS A 112 -18.31 21.28 -7.10
CA HIS A 112 -19.12 21.72 -5.96
C HIS A 112 -18.42 22.75 -5.05
N GLN A 113 -17.21 23.21 -5.43
CA GLN A 113 -16.39 24.14 -4.63
C GLN A 113 -16.05 23.60 -3.22
N VAL A 114 -16.00 22.29 -3.08
CA VAL A 114 -15.58 21.59 -1.87
C VAL A 114 -14.06 21.43 -1.88
N LYS A 115 -13.41 21.61 -0.72
CA LYS A 115 -11.96 21.46 -0.58
C LYS A 115 -11.51 20.01 -0.82
N VAL A 116 -10.31 19.85 -1.38
CA VAL A 116 -9.74 18.54 -1.71
C VAL A 116 -8.41 18.33 -1.00
N GLY A 117 -8.31 17.25 -0.22
CA GLY A 117 -7.05 16.74 0.31
C GLY A 117 -6.62 15.47 -0.44
N HIS A 118 -5.40 15.46 -0.95
CA HIS A 118 -4.82 14.34 -1.67
C HIS A 118 -3.87 13.54 -0.77
N VAL A 119 -4.31 12.37 -0.35
CA VAL A 119 -3.51 11.41 0.44
C VAL A 119 -2.63 10.58 -0.50
N GLU A 120 -1.40 10.31 -0.13
CA GLU A 120 -0.36 9.70 -0.97
C GLU A 120 -0.04 10.56 -2.21
N ALA A 121 0.09 11.87 -2.00
CA ALA A 121 0.36 12.84 -3.03
C ALA A 121 1.85 12.84 -3.45
N GLY A 122 2.12 13.23 -4.68
CA GLY A 122 3.46 13.55 -5.16
C GLY A 122 4.28 12.38 -5.71
N LEU A 123 3.73 11.17 -5.82
CA LEU A 123 4.39 10.11 -6.59
C LEU A 123 4.45 10.50 -8.07
N ARG A 124 5.60 10.28 -8.72
CA ARG A 124 5.82 10.60 -10.13
C ARG A 124 6.75 9.58 -10.80
N THR A 125 6.38 9.20 -12.01
CA THR A 125 7.26 8.50 -12.96
C THR A 125 7.74 9.42 -14.08
N TYR A 126 7.00 10.54 -14.30
CA TYR A 126 7.19 11.48 -15.42
C TYR A 126 6.94 10.88 -16.81
N ASP A 127 6.48 9.63 -16.88
CA ASP A 127 5.97 9.01 -18.11
C ASP A 127 4.45 8.86 -18.01
N LYS A 128 3.72 9.70 -18.76
CA LYS A 128 2.25 9.74 -18.72
C LYS A 128 1.54 8.42 -19.08
N TYR A 129 2.27 7.47 -19.65
CA TYR A 129 1.76 6.16 -20.03
C TYR A 129 2.29 5.02 -19.14
N SER A 130 3.12 5.32 -18.14
CA SER A 130 3.68 4.31 -17.24
C SER A 130 3.79 4.79 -15.79
N PRO A 131 2.97 4.26 -14.86
CA PRO A 131 1.81 3.38 -15.10
C PRO A 131 0.65 4.13 -15.76
N PHE A 132 -0.19 3.41 -16.49
CA PHE A 132 -1.36 3.97 -17.17
C PHE A 132 -2.66 3.40 -16.58
N PRO A 133 -3.64 4.24 -16.20
CA PRO A 133 -3.74 5.71 -16.34
C PRO A 133 -3.18 6.49 -15.12
N GLU A 134 -2.56 5.83 -14.17
CA GLU A 134 -2.26 6.32 -12.81
C GLU A 134 -1.40 7.59 -12.81
N GLU A 135 -0.35 7.68 -13.65
CA GLU A 135 0.49 8.88 -13.68
C GLU A 135 -0.25 10.14 -14.07
N MET A 136 -1.19 10.02 -15.02
CA MET A 136 -2.02 11.17 -15.41
C MET A 136 -3.06 11.51 -14.34
N ASN A 137 -3.65 10.52 -13.69
CA ASN A 137 -4.55 10.76 -12.58
C ASN A 137 -3.85 11.55 -11.46
N ARG A 138 -2.63 11.17 -11.07
CA ARG A 138 -1.81 11.91 -10.09
C ARG A 138 -1.64 13.38 -10.46
N LYS A 139 -1.27 13.66 -11.72
CA LYS A 139 -1.07 15.03 -12.20
C LYS A 139 -2.35 15.85 -12.19
N LEU A 140 -3.44 15.28 -12.67
CA LEU A 140 -4.75 15.96 -12.72
C LEU A 140 -5.26 16.26 -11.31
N VAL A 141 -5.17 15.31 -10.38
CA VAL A 141 -5.54 15.52 -8.98
C VAL A 141 -4.66 16.58 -8.33
N SER A 142 -3.35 16.58 -8.61
CA SER A 142 -2.43 17.60 -8.09
C SER A 142 -2.76 19.03 -8.57
N SER A 143 -3.43 19.17 -9.71
CA SER A 143 -3.90 20.48 -10.20
C SER A 143 -5.21 20.95 -9.54
N ILE A 144 -5.91 20.05 -8.83
CA ILE A 144 -7.22 20.30 -8.22
C ILE A 144 -7.11 20.45 -6.70
N ALA A 145 -6.24 19.67 -6.06
CA ALA A 145 -6.16 19.56 -4.61
C ALA A 145 -5.73 20.88 -3.92
N ASP A 146 -6.26 21.11 -2.72
CA ASP A 146 -5.88 22.20 -1.82
C ASP A 146 -4.79 21.79 -0.82
N LEU A 147 -4.82 20.50 -0.37
CA LEU A 147 -3.82 19.94 0.54
C LEU A 147 -3.20 18.65 -0.04
N TYR A 148 -1.92 18.49 0.18
CA TYR A 148 -1.13 17.39 -0.35
C TYR A 148 -0.38 16.68 0.79
N PHE A 149 -0.80 15.47 1.11
CA PHE A 149 -0.20 14.64 2.15
C PHE A 149 0.79 13.66 1.50
N CYS A 150 2.04 14.05 1.51
CA CYS A 150 3.13 13.35 0.82
C CYS A 150 3.70 12.25 1.72
N PRO A 151 3.88 11.02 1.22
CA PRO A 151 4.52 9.95 2.00
C PRO A 151 5.95 10.27 2.39
N THR A 152 6.72 10.93 1.53
CA THR A 152 8.15 11.23 1.72
C THR A 152 8.50 12.64 1.27
N VAL A 153 9.68 13.12 1.65
CA VAL A 153 10.26 14.39 1.18
C VAL A 153 10.44 14.39 -0.35
N ASN A 154 10.76 13.25 -0.96
CA ASN A 154 10.89 13.16 -2.42
C ASN A 154 9.54 13.41 -3.11
N ASN A 155 8.45 12.91 -2.56
CA ASN A 155 7.11 13.16 -3.09
C ASN A 155 6.75 14.65 -3.00
N LYS A 156 7.04 15.31 -1.87
CA LYS A 156 6.91 16.76 -1.71
C LYS A 156 7.75 17.53 -2.74
N ASN A 157 9.01 17.11 -2.95
CA ASN A 157 9.90 17.73 -3.94
C ASN A 157 9.40 17.58 -5.37
N ASN A 158 8.73 16.49 -5.71
CA ASN A 158 8.10 16.33 -7.04
C ASN A 158 7.02 17.37 -7.28
N LEU A 159 6.19 17.66 -6.28
CA LEU A 159 5.15 18.70 -6.35
C LEU A 159 5.76 20.12 -6.43
N LEU A 160 6.82 20.38 -5.66
CA LEU A 160 7.57 21.65 -5.74
C LEU A 160 8.14 21.89 -7.14
N ARG A 161 8.64 20.85 -7.83
CA ARG A 161 9.10 20.95 -9.23
C ARG A 161 7.98 21.28 -10.21
N GLU A 162 6.73 20.97 -9.85
CA GLU A 162 5.52 21.31 -10.62
C GLU A 162 4.93 22.66 -10.21
N ASN A 163 5.67 23.48 -9.45
CA ASN A 163 5.26 24.79 -8.93
C ASN A 163 4.07 24.75 -7.97
N ILE A 164 3.83 23.64 -7.31
CA ILE A 164 2.89 23.54 -6.20
C ILE A 164 3.68 23.88 -4.94
N THR A 165 3.40 25.03 -4.32
CA THR A 165 4.22 25.56 -3.21
C THR A 165 3.47 25.69 -1.89
N GLU A 166 2.16 25.48 -1.88
CA GLU A 166 1.29 25.62 -0.70
C GLU A 166 0.55 24.30 -0.40
N GLY A 167 0.15 24.12 0.84
CA GLY A 167 -0.62 22.95 1.27
C GLY A 167 0.16 21.62 1.27
N LEU A 168 1.49 21.65 1.29
CA LEU A 168 2.38 20.50 1.17
C LEU A 168 2.87 20.02 2.54
N PHE A 169 2.53 18.80 2.92
CA PHE A 169 2.92 18.16 4.18
C PHE A 169 3.61 16.82 3.93
N VAL A 170 4.65 16.50 4.69
CA VAL A 170 5.28 15.17 4.67
C VAL A 170 4.73 14.37 5.86
N THR A 171 3.79 13.50 5.58
CA THR A 171 3.03 12.81 6.63
C THR A 171 3.50 11.38 6.92
N GLY A 172 4.21 10.76 6.00
CA GLY A 172 4.39 9.33 5.94
C GLY A 172 3.25 8.63 5.15
N ASN A 173 3.32 7.32 5.03
CA ASN A 173 2.31 6.53 4.32
C ASN A 173 1.34 5.89 5.30
N THR A 174 0.05 6.06 5.06
CA THR A 174 -1.04 5.53 5.90
C THR A 174 -1.12 4.00 5.92
N VAL A 175 -0.44 3.30 5.00
CA VAL A 175 -0.31 1.85 5.06
C VAL A 175 0.42 1.38 6.32
N ILE A 176 1.36 2.20 6.84
CA ILE A 176 2.07 1.88 8.08
C ILE A 176 1.12 1.98 9.29
N ASP A 177 0.19 2.93 9.27
CA ASP A 177 -0.87 3.01 10.28
C ASP A 177 -1.80 1.79 10.22
N ALA A 178 -2.07 1.26 9.02
CA ALA A 178 -2.87 0.05 8.86
C ALA A 178 -2.27 -1.17 9.57
N LEU A 179 -0.95 -1.33 9.54
CA LEU A 179 -0.26 -2.42 10.22
C LEU A 179 -0.52 -2.45 11.73
N LYS A 180 -0.65 -1.29 12.37
CA LYS A 180 -0.96 -1.19 13.80
C LYS A 180 -2.34 -1.74 14.17
N THR A 181 -3.27 -1.75 13.22
CA THR A 181 -4.62 -2.30 13.41
C THR A 181 -4.68 -3.78 13.07
N THR A 182 -4.00 -4.20 12.02
CA THR A 182 -4.13 -5.54 11.45
C THR A 182 -3.17 -6.55 12.06
N VAL A 183 -1.96 -6.13 12.46
CA VAL A 183 -0.97 -7.04 13.07
C VAL A 183 -1.31 -7.29 14.53
N ARG A 184 -1.44 -8.57 14.92
CA ARG A 184 -1.77 -9.02 16.28
C ARG A 184 -0.88 -10.19 16.66
N GLU A 185 -0.42 -10.22 17.89
CA GLU A 185 0.42 -11.32 18.42
C GLU A 185 -0.32 -12.68 18.43
N ASP A 186 -1.61 -12.65 18.81
CA ASP A 186 -2.46 -13.82 18.92
C ASP A 186 -3.26 -14.14 17.65
N TYR A 187 -2.86 -13.55 16.50
CA TYR A 187 -3.57 -13.73 15.23
C TYR A 187 -3.65 -15.21 14.83
N LYS A 188 -4.83 -15.67 14.46
CA LYS A 188 -5.08 -16.99 13.89
C LYS A 188 -5.42 -16.87 12.42
N PHE A 189 -4.63 -17.55 11.60
CA PHE A 189 -4.85 -17.59 10.16
C PHE A 189 -6.05 -18.47 9.81
N SER A 190 -6.82 -18.09 8.80
CA SER A 190 -7.84 -18.97 8.21
C SER A 190 -7.18 -20.13 7.44
N THR A 191 -6.00 -19.91 6.87
CA THR A 191 -5.17 -20.93 6.26
C THR A 191 -4.47 -21.74 7.35
N ASP A 192 -4.97 -22.94 7.65
CA ASP A 192 -4.53 -23.76 8.79
C ASP A 192 -3.03 -24.08 8.77
N GLU A 193 -2.44 -24.29 7.59
CA GLU A 193 -1.02 -24.52 7.40
C GLU A 193 -0.15 -23.42 8.05
N LEU A 194 -0.60 -22.15 7.96
CA LEU A 194 0.11 -21.01 8.54
C LEU A 194 0.13 -21.02 10.07
N ASN A 195 -0.86 -21.65 10.71
CA ASN A 195 -0.91 -21.75 12.18
C ASN A 195 0.12 -22.79 12.72
N HIS A 196 0.62 -23.67 11.86
CA HIS A 196 1.51 -24.77 12.24
C HIS A 196 2.98 -24.58 11.80
N LEU A 197 3.29 -23.43 11.20
CA LEU A 197 4.67 -23.10 10.84
C LEU A 197 5.55 -22.92 12.09
N PRO A 198 6.82 -23.35 12.04
CA PRO A 198 7.74 -23.30 13.17
C PRO A 198 8.29 -21.88 13.40
N TYR A 199 7.40 -20.93 13.69
CA TYR A 199 7.76 -19.54 14.01
C TYR A 199 8.69 -19.47 15.22
N GLY A 200 9.78 -18.71 15.11
CA GLY A 200 10.78 -18.55 16.16
C GLY A 200 11.83 -19.66 16.21
N GLU A 201 11.53 -20.85 15.68
CA GLU A 201 12.49 -21.96 15.56
C GLU A 201 13.23 -21.94 14.22
N LYS A 202 12.49 -21.62 13.15
CA LYS A 202 13.01 -21.49 11.80
C LYS A 202 12.81 -20.10 11.23
N LYS A 203 13.57 -19.78 10.20
CA LYS A 203 13.47 -18.50 9.46
C LYS A 203 12.39 -18.60 8.40
N ILE A 204 11.26 -17.99 8.66
CA ILE A 204 10.18 -17.90 7.67
C ILE A 204 10.51 -16.83 6.64
N VAL A 205 10.59 -17.20 5.38
CA VAL A 205 10.81 -16.28 4.26
C VAL A 205 9.51 -16.14 3.49
N LEU A 206 8.91 -14.94 3.56
CA LEU A 206 7.73 -14.60 2.79
C LEU A 206 8.13 -14.29 1.35
N VAL A 207 7.44 -14.89 0.40
CA VAL A 207 7.67 -14.68 -1.04
C VAL A 207 6.42 -14.12 -1.70
N THR A 208 6.57 -13.07 -2.52
CA THR A 208 5.55 -12.67 -3.50
C THR A 208 6.21 -12.36 -4.84
N CYS A 209 5.68 -12.91 -5.94
CA CYS A 209 6.17 -12.66 -7.28
C CYS A 209 5.02 -12.79 -8.28
N HIS A 210 4.67 -11.69 -8.98
CA HIS A 210 3.53 -11.66 -9.89
C HIS A 210 3.61 -10.55 -10.95
N ARG A 211 4.65 -9.72 -10.94
CA ARG A 211 4.79 -8.61 -11.90
C ARG A 211 4.98 -9.14 -13.32
N ARG A 212 4.28 -8.51 -14.28
CA ARG A 212 4.33 -8.90 -15.71
C ARG A 212 5.72 -8.77 -16.31
N GLU A 213 6.52 -7.80 -15.83
CA GLU A 213 7.91 -7.60 -16.25
C GLU A 213 8.83 -8.79 -15.92
N ASN A 214 8.42 -9.61 -14.95
CA ASN A 214 9.14 -10.82 -14.55
C ASN A 214 8.73 -12.08 -15.34
N TYR A 215 7.71 -12.02 -16.21
CA TYR A 215 7.25 -13.21 -16.94
C TYR A 215 8.35 -13.76 -17.86
N GLY A 216 8.34 -15.07 -18.08
CA GLY A 216 9.32 -15.80 -18.89
C GLY A 216 10.61 -16.15 -18.14
N GLU A 217 11.76 -15.88 -18.71
CA GLU A 217 13.08 -16.27 -18.15
C GLU A 217 13.34 -15.64 -16.75
N PRO A 218 13.02 -14.37 -16.47
CA PRO A 218 13.14 -13.83 -15.12
C PRO A 218 12.35 -14.64 -14.08
N MET A 219 11.10 -15.01 -14.37
CA MET A 219 10.25 -15.79 -13.47
C MET A 219 10.86 -17.17 -13.18
N LYS A 220 11.36 -17.85 -14.22
CA LYS A 220 12.06 -19.12 -14.08
C LYS A 220 13.28 -19.00 -13.15
N ASN A 221 14.13 -17.98 -13.37
CA ASN A 221 15.31 -17.74 -12.54
C ASN A 221 14.93 -17.48 -11.07
N ILE A 222 13.88 -16.69 -10.83
CA ILE A 222 13.35 -16.45 -9.49
C ILE A 222 12.91 -17.77 -8.84
N MET A 223 12.11 -18.60 -9.53
CA MET A 223 11.63 -19.86 -8.98
C MET A 223 12.78 -20.83 -8.68
N LEU A 224 13.79 -20.89 -9.54
CA LEU A 224 14.99 -21.70 -9.31
C LEU A 224 15.81 -21.18 -8.12
N ALA A 225 15.93 -19.85 -7.97
CA ALA A 225 16.58 -19.26 -6.79
C ALA A 225 15.86 -19.63 -5.48
N LEU A 226 14.51 -19.53 -5.46
CA LEU A 226 13.71 -19.90 -4.30
C LEU A 226 13.90 -21.39 -3.94
N ARG A 227 13.91 -22.28 -4.93
CA ARG A 227 14.19 -23.70 -4.73
C ARG A 227 15.56 -23.91 -4.11
N GLN A 228 16.59 -23.29 -4.67
CA GLN A 228 17.97 -23.40 -4.20
C GLN A 228 18.11 -22.90 -2.75
N ILE A 229 17.52 -21.74 -2.42
CA ILE A 229 17.51 -21.20 -1.05
C ILE A 229 16.91 -22.22 -0.08
N ALA A 230 15.79 -22.85 -0.45
CA ALA A 230 15.15 -23.86 0.40
C ALA A 230 16.00 -25.14 0.54
N GLU A 231 16.64 -25.59 -0.54
CA GLU A 231 17.46 -26.82 -0.54
C GLU A 231 18.75 -26.65 0.26
N GLU A 232 19.41 -25.48 0.18
CA GLU A 232 20.71 -25.22 0.79
C GLU A 232 20.64 -24.70 2.24
N ASN A 233 19.45 -24.27 2.72
CA ASN A 233 19.27 -23.70 4.05
C ASN A 233 18.17 -24.44 4.84
N PRO A 234 18.53 -25.53 5.58
CA PRO A 234 17.56 -26.36 6.30
C PRO A 234 16.80 -25.62 7.43
N GLU A 235 17.32 -24.47 7.89
CA GLU A 235 16.69 -23.58 8.86
C GLU A 235 15.65 -22.64 8.26
N VAL A 236 15.43 -22.69 6.93
CA VAL A 236 14.49 -21.81 6.21
C VAL A 236 13.21 -22.57 5.86
N GLU A 237 12.08 -21.91 6.04
CA GLU A 237 10.78 -22.27 5.46
C GLU A 237 10.34 -21.14 4.52
N LEU A 238 10.08 -21.44 3.25
CA LEU A 238 9.56 -20.48 2.28
C LEU A 238 8.03 -20.54 2.28
N VAL A 239 7.38 -19.40 2.42
CA VAL A 239 5.91 -19.30 2.31
C VAL A 239 5.58 -18.40 1.14
N TYR A 240 4.91 -18.96 0.16
CA TYR A 240 4.56 -18.24 -1.07
C TYR A 240 3.04 -18.26 -1.34
N PRO A 241 2.32 -17.18 -0.99
CA PRO A 241 0.97 -16.95 -1.47
C PRO A 241 0.98 -16.75 -2.99
N VAL A 242 0.61 -17.80 -3.73
CA VAL A 242 0.78 -17.85 -5.20
C VAL A 242 -0.34 -17.07 -5.88
N HIS A 243 0.04 -16.06 -6.65
CA HIS A 243 -0.90 -15.25 -7.42
C HIS A 243 -1.74 -16.09 -8.41
N LEU A 244 -3.02 -15.71 -8.61
CA LEU A 244 -3.97 -16.47 -9.44
C LEU A 244 -3.65 -16.44 -10.94
N SER A 245 -2.70 -15.64 -11.41
CA SER A 245 -2.28 -15.61 -12.81
C SER A 245 -1.84 -16.99 -13.29
N PRO A 246 -2.38 -17.51 -14.40
CA PRO A 246 -1.97 -18.79 -14.96
C PRO A 246 -0.46 -18.88 -15.23
N VAL A 247 0.15 -17.78 -15.71
CA VAL A 247 1.59 -17.71 -15.99
C VAL A 247 2.43 -17.92 -14.75
N VAL A 248 2.01 -17.34 -13.60
CA VAL A 248 2.70 -17.52 -12.34
C VAL A 248 2.53 -18.95 -11.82
N ARG A 249 1.30 -19.47 -11.85
CA ARG A 249 1.00 -20.84 -11.39
C ARG A 249 1.76 -21.89 -12.21
N GLU A 250 1.83 -21.73 -13.53
CA GLU A 250 2.61 -22.62 -14.40
C GLU A 250 4.10 -22.61 -14.03
N ALA A 251 4.68 -21.43 -13.84
CA ALA A 251 6.11 -21.35 -13.43
C ALA A 251 6.37 -22.00 -12.06
N VAL A 252 5.47 -21.77 -11.09
CA VAL A 252 5.53 -22.41 -9.76
C VAL A 252 5.44 -23.94 -9.88
N ASP A 253 4.50 -24.44 -10.68
CA ASP A 253 4.29 -25.87 -10.88
C ASP A 253 5.51 -26.56 -11.51
N ILE A 254 6.14 -25.90 -12.50
CA ILE A 254 7.29 -26.48 -13.21
C ILE A 254 8.57 -26.43 -12.36
N TYR A 255 8.86 -25.31 -11.69
CA TYR A 255 10.19 -25.08 -11.12
C TYR A 255 10.25 -25.19 -9.58
N LEU A 256 9.13 -24.97 -8.88
CA LEU A 256 9.12 -24.85 -7.43
C LEU A 256 8.31 -25.95 -6.71
N ARG A 257 7.30 -26.52 -7.36
CA ARG A 257 6.47 -27.57 -6.77
C ARG A 257 7.34 -28.77 -6.35
N GLY A 258 7.09 -29.28 -5.13
CA GLY A 258 7.82 -30.40 -4.56
C GLY A 258 9.22 -30.06 -4.03
N ALA A 259 9.62 -28.79 -4.04
CA ALA A 259 10.83 -28.37 -3.32
C ALA A 259 10.61 -28.53 -1.80
N PRO A 260 11.65 -28.93 -1.03
CA PRO A 260 11.51 -29.12 0.40
C PRO A 260 11.27 -27.80 1.12
N ARG A 261 10.41 -27.81 2.17
CA ARG A 261 10.14 -26.65 3.01
C ARG A 261 9.62 -25.41 2.23
N VAL A 262 8.91 -25.67 1.14
CA VAL A 262 8.23 -24.63 0.35
C VAL A 262 6.71 -24.82 0.47
N HIS A 263 6.08 -23.85 1.07
CA HIS A 263 4.64 -23.80 1.33
C HIS A 263 3.98 -22.93 0.26
N LEU A 264 3.32 -23.57 -0.69
CA LEU A 264 2.58 -22.92 -1.78
C LEU A 264 1.12 -22.83 -1.37
N ILE A 265 0.65 -21.63 -1.06
CA ILE A 265 -0.71 -21.38 -0.58
C ILE A 265 -1.48 -20.47 -1.52
N ASP A 266 -2.78 -20.36 -1.35
CA ASP A 266 -3.60 -19.40 -2.08
C ASP A 266 -3.32 -17.95 -1.61
N PRO A 267 -3.65 -16.94 -2.45
CA PRO A 267 -3.49 -15.54 -2.06
C PRO A 267 -4.22 -15.21 -0.76
N LEU A 268 -3.57 -14.45 0.09
CA LEU A 268 -4.08 -14.08 1.41
C LEU A 268 -4.87 -12.78 1.39
N PRO A 269 -5.87 -12.63 2.28
CA PRO A 269 -6.43 -11.32 2.63
C PRO A 269 -5.34 -10.41 3.24
N ALA A 270 -5.62 -9.11 3.31
CA ALA A 270 -4.62 -8.12 3.73
C ALA A 270 -4.14 -8.33 5.18
N ASP A 271 -5.05 -8.60 6.08
CA ASP A 271 -4.75 -8.85 7.49
C ASP A 271 -3.91 -10.12 7.69
N GLU A 272 -4.22 -11.20 6.99
CA GLU A 272 -3.39 -12.42 7.00
C GLU A 272 -1.99 -12.16 6.43
N MET A 273 -1.90 -11.41 5.31
CA MET A 273 -0.62 -11.04 4.72
C MET A 273 0.22 -10.20 5.68
N HIS A 274 -0.37 -9.22 6.37
CA HIS A 274 0.31 -8.40 7.35
C HIS A 274 0.81 -9.22 8.56
N ASN A 275 0.01 -10.17 9.05
CA ASN A 275 0.41 -11.03 10.16
C ASN A 275 1.48 -12.06 9.76
N LEU A 276 1.40 -12.62 8.55
CA LEU A 276 2.45 -13.48 8.00
C LEU A 276 3.76 -12.71 7.84
N MET A 277 3.69 -11.49 7.29
CA MET A 277 4.85 -10.60 7.13
C MET A 277 5.47 -10.25 8.49
N ALA A 278 4.65 -9.94 9.50
CA ALA A 278 5.12 -9.64 10.86
C ALA A 278 5.84 -10.82 11.52
N ARG A 279 5.45 -12.06 11.19
CA ARG A 279 6.07 -13.29 11.70
C ARG A 279 7.22 -13.81 10.81
N SER A 280 7.44 -13.19 9.65
CA SER A 280 8.51 -13.55 8.74
C SER A 280 9.86 -13.04 9.24
N TYR A 281 10.93 -13.72 8.81
CA TYR A 281 12.32 -13.31 9.01
C TYR A 281 12.78 -12.38 7.88
N LEU A 282 12.45 -12.70 6.64
CA LEU A 282 12.89 -12.03 5.42
C LEU A 282 11.73 -11.98 4.43
N VAL A 283 11.68 -10.95 3.60
CA VAL A 283 10.71 -10.80 2.51
C VAL A 283 11.42 -10.76 1.16
N LEU A 284 11.07 -11.68 0.26
CA LEU A 284 11.48 -11.71 -1.15
C LEU A 284 10.27 -11.29 -1.99
N THR A 285 10.34 -10.16 -2.67
CA THR A 285 9.13 -9.61 -3.33
C THR A 285 9.42 -8.87 -4.63
N ASP A 286 8.44 -8.82 -5.51
CA ASP A 286 8.38 -7.87 -6.63
C ASP A 286 7.28 -6.79 -6.43
N SER A 287 6.60 -6.80 -5.28
CA SER A 287 5.54 -5.85 -4.94
C SER A 287 6.08 -4.52 -4.45
N GLY A 288 5.51 -3.40 -4.93
CA GLY A 288 5.81 -2.05 -4.43
C GLY A 288 5.34 -1.83 -2.98
N GLY A 289 4.14 -2.31 -2.62
CA GLY A 289 3.57 -2.13 -1.28
C GLY A 289 4.40 -2.79 -0.18
N LEU A 290 4.84 -4.04 -0.39
CA LEU A 290 5.65 -4.74 0.60
C LEU A 290 7.00 -4.08 0.87
N GLN A 291 7.52 -3.28 -0.08
CA GLN A 291 8.74 -2.48 0.12
C GLN A 291 8.53 -1.32 1.12
N GLU A 292 7.29 -0.90 1.34
CA GLU A 292 6.91 0.11 2.32
C GLU A 292 6.53 -0.52 3.67
N GLU A 293 5.77 -1.62 3.61
CA GLU A 293 5.14 -2.28 4.75
C GLU A 293 6.12 -3.14 5.58
N ALA A 294 6.90 -4.02 4.92
CA ALA A 294 7.77 -4.95 5.62
C ALA A 294 8.87 -4.25 6.46
N PRO A 295 9.51 -3.17 5.98
CA PRO A 295 10.45 -2.40 6.80
C PRO A 295 9.84 -1.80 8.06
N ALA A 296 8.56 -1.42 8.04
CA ALA A 296 7.86 -0.92 9.22
C ALA A 296 7.71 -1.98 10.32
N LEU A 297 7.77 -3.25 9.94
CA LEU A 297 7.77 -4.40 10.85
C LEU A 297 9.19 -4.90 11.18
N GLY A 298 10.22 -4.15 10.82
CA GLY A 298 11.62 -4.52 11.01
C GLY A 298 12.05 -5.73 10.18
N LYS A 299 11.42 -5.94 9.01
CA LYS A 299 11.74 -7.08 8.12
C LYS A 299 12.59 -6.61 6.93
N PRO A 300 13.82 -7.13 6.75
CA PRO A 300 14.58 -6.88 5.54
C PRO A 300 13.84 -7.31 4.29
N VAL A 301 13.97 -6.53 3.21
CA VAL A 301 13.32 -6.81 1.94
C VAL A 301 14.35 -6.94 0.83
N LEU A 302 14.28 -8.03 0.08
CA LEU A 302 14.98 -8.20 -1.18
C LEU A 302 13.98 -8.12 -2.33
N VAL A 303 14.21 -7.16 -3.22
CA VAL A 303 13.33 -6.89 -4.36
C VAL A 303 13.83 -7.61 -5.59
N MET A 304 13.06 -8.58 -6.05
CA MET A 304 13.32 -9.40 -7.24
C MET A 304 12.88 -8.67 -8.51
N ARG A 305 13.52 -7.52 -8.75
CA ARG A 305 13.28 -6.64 -9.91
C ARG A 305 14.60 -6.00 -10.35
N ARG A 306 14.64 -5.49 -11.59
CA ARG A 306 15.78 -4.73 -12.11
C ARG A 306 15.82 -3.30 -11.59
N GLU A 307 14.66 -2.74 -11.30
CA GLU A 307 14.47 -1.37 -10.79
C GLU A 307 13.26 -1.30 -9.84
N THR A 308 13.14 -0.22 -9.08
CA THR A 308 12.01 0.01 -8.17
C THR A 308 11.54 1.46 -8.24
N GLU A 309 10.25 1.66 -8.05
CA GLU A 309 9.63 2.98 -7.85
C GLU A 309 9.77 3.49 -6.41
N ARG A 310 10.55 2.81 -5.57
CA ARG A 310 10.78 3.10 -4.15
C ARG A 310 12.27 3.37 -3.87
N PRO A 311 12.89 4.35 -4.54
CA PRO A 311 14.31 4.63 -4.38
C PRO A 311 14.66 5.04 -2.94
N GLU A 312 13.72 5.63 -2.20
CA GLU A 312 13.90 6.05 -0.81
C GLU A 312 14.18 4.85 0.11
N ALA A 313 13.46 3.74 -0.06
CA ALA A 313 13.67 2.53 0.73
C ALA A 313 15.04 1.91 0.49
N VAL A 314 15.53 1.98 -0.76
CA VAL A 314 16.88 1.53 -1.12
C VAL A 314 17.94 2.44 -0.50
N ALA A 315 17.75 3.76 -0.59
CA ALA A 315 18.66 4.76 -0.01
C ALA A 315 18.71 4.66 1.53
N ALA A 316 17.57 4.43 2.17
CA ALA A 316 17.48 4.21 3.62
C ALA A 316 18.12 2.88 4.06
N GLY A 317 18.32 1.93 3.14
CA GLY A 317 18.90 0.63 3.43
C GLY A 317 17.93 -0.40 4.02
N THR A 318 16.64 -0.12 4.04
CA THR A 318 15.59 -1.06 4.47
C THR A 318 15.29 -2.12 3.41
N VAL A 319 15.58 -1.78 2.15
CA VAL A 319 15.31 -2.60 0.96
C VAL A 319 16.57 -2.71 0.11
N LYS A 320 16.77 -3.85 -0.55
CA LYS A 320 17.81 -4.05 -1.56
C LYS A 320 17.23 -4.66 -2.82
N LEU A 321 17.66 -4.15 -3.97
CA LEU A 321 17.41 -4.79 -5.26
C LEU A 321 18.36 -5.99 -5.41
N CYS A 322 17.81 -7.18 -5.58
CA CYS A 322 18.58 -8.40 -5.88
C CYS A 322 18.50 -8.80 -7.36
N GLY A 323 17.77 -8.03 -8.18
CA GLY A 323 17.61 -8.34 -9.59
C GLY A 323 16.75 -9.58 -9.84
N VAL A 324 16.96 -10.18 -11.02
CA VAL A 324 16.18 -11.34 -11.49
C VAL A 324 17.10 -12.49 -11.96
N VAL A 325 18.36 -12.47 -11.56
CA VAL A 325 19.35 -13.51 -11.83
C VAL A 325 19.39 -14.45 -10.65
N GLN A 326 19.36 -15.75 -10.89
CA GLN A 326 19.29 -16.77 -9.84
C GLN A 326 20.40 -16.60 -8.80
N ASP A 327 21.68 -16.54 -9.23
CA ASP A 327 22.84 -16.49 -8.34
C ASP A 327 22.87 -15.22 -7.47
N ASP A 328 22.41 -14.08 -8.01
CA ASP A 328 22.34 -12.81 -7.28
C ASP A 328 21.29 -12.90 -6.16
N ILE A 329 20.11 -13.44 -6.46
CA ILE A 329 19.00 -13.63 -5.49
C ILE A 329 19.47 -14.57 -4.36
N VAL A 330 20.06 -15.72 -4.71
CA VAL A 330 20.56 -16.69 -3.74
C VAL A 330 21.64 -16.07 -2.85
N THR A 331 22.66 -15.46 -3.44
CA THR A 331 23.79 -14.85 -2.71
C THR A 331 23.29 -13.78 -1.72
N MET A 332 22.38 -12.91 -2.14
CA MET A 332 21.86 -11.85 -1.26
C MET A 332 20.96 -12.41 -0.15
N ALA A 333 20.11 -13.40 -0.46
CA ALA A 333 19.27 -14.04 0.54
C ALA A 333 20.10 -14.80 1.58
N GLU A 334 21.07 -15.62 1.15
CA GLU A 334 21.96 -16.36 2.05
C GLU A 334 22.79 -15.43 2.94
N ARG A 335 23.25 -14.30 2.40
CA ARG A 335 23.92 -13.30 3.24
C ARG A 335 23.06 -12.85 4.40
N LEU A 336 21.76 -12.55 4.17
CA LEU A 336 20.85 -12.15 5.25
C LEU A 336 20.48 -13.31 6.18
N ILE A 337 20.45 -14.53 5.65
CA ILE A 337 20.19 -15.74 6.44
C ILE A 337 21.36 -16.07 7.37
N ARG A 338 22.61 -15.93 6.91
CA ARG A 338 23.82 -16.41 7.63
C ARG A 338 24.55 -15.28 8.38
N ASP A 339 24.48 -14.02 7.91
CA ASP A 339 25.17 -12.88 8.52
C ASP A 339 24.17 -12.04 9.33
N LYS A 340 24.16 -12.25 10.65
CA LYS A 340 23.31 -11.52 11.59
C LYS A 340 23.53 -10.01 11.54
N SER A 341 24.78 -9.55 11.35
CA SER A 341 25.08 -8.12 11.28
C SER A 341 24.49 -7.47 10.03
N ALA A 342 24.58 -8.17 8.88
CA ALA A 342 23.94 -7.70 7.65
C ALA A 342 22.42 -7.66 7.77
N TYR A 343 21.81 -8.63 8.44
CA TYR A 343 20.39 -8.68 8.73
C TYR A 343 19.96 -7.50 9.62
N GLU A 344 20.59 -7.35 10.79
CA GLU A 344 20.25 -6.32 11.77
C GLU A 344 20.40 -4.90 11.21
N LYS A 345 21.41 -4.69 10.37
CA LYS A 345 21.60 -3.40 9.69
C LYS A 345 20.40 -3.02 8.83
N MET A 346 19.77 -3.96 8.14
CA MET A 346 18.57 -3.71 7.34
C MET A 346 17.31 -3.64 8.20
N ALA A 347 17.17 -4.56 9.15
CA ALA A 347 16.00 -4.66 10.01
C ALA A 347 15.77 -3.43 10.91
N HIS A 348 16.87 -2.76 11.31
CA HIS A 348 16.83 -1.56 12.16
C HIS A 348 17.06 -0.25 11.39
N ALA A 349 17.14 -0.29 10.06
CA ALA A 349 17.18 0.92 9.25
C ALA A 349 15.87 1.71 9.38
N VAL A 350 15.98 3.04 9.38
CA VAL A 350 14.79 3.91 9.50
C VAL A 350 13.91 3.77 8.27
N ASN A 351 12.63 3.47 8.47
CA ASN A 351 11.69 3.38 7.38
C ASN A 351 11.32 4.79 6.87
N PRO A 352 11.62 5.15 5.61
CA PRO A 352 11.35 6.47 5.07
C PRO A 352 9.85 6.77 4.90
N TYR A 353 8.99 5.76 5.00
CA TYR A 353 7.53 5.89 4.90
C TYR A 353 6.85 6.15 6.25
N GLY A 354 7.62 6.29 7.31
CA GLY A 354 7.14 6.69 8.63
C GLY A 354 6.99 5.53 9.62
N GLU A 355 6.41 5.89 10.76
CA GLU A 355 6.31 5.06 11.97
C GLU A 355 4.84 4.79 12.38
N GLY A 356 3.89 4.97 11.44
CA GLY A 356 2.46 4.76 11.68
C GLY A 356 1.82 5.92 12.46
N GLN A 357 2.16 7.13 12.12
CA GLN A 357 1.55 8.37 12.61
C GLN A 357 1.04 9.24 11.44
N ALA A 358 0.97 8.69 10.24
CA ALA A 358 0.56 9.42 9.05
C ALA A 358 -0.89 9.91 9.17
N CYS A 359 -1.81 9.06 9.59
CA CYS A 359 -3.21 9.43 9.77
C CYS A 359 -3.37 10.58 10.78
N ARG A 360 -2.65 10.55 11.90
CA ARG A 360 -2.66 11.63 12.90
C ARG A 360 -2.15 12.94 12.32
N ARG A 361 -1.01 12.93 11.59
CA ARG A 361 -0.47 14.14 10.94
C ARG A 361 -1.46 14.72 9.95
N ILE A 362 -2.05 13.90 9.09
CA ILE A 362 -3.08 14.32 8.12
C ILE A 362 -4.24 15.02 8.82
N VAL A 363 -4.78 14.44 9.89
CA VAL A 363 -5.91 15.01 10.61
C VAL A 363 -5.52 16.31 11.32
N ASP A 364 -4.33 16.37 11.92
CA ASP A 364 -3.80 17.57 12.57
C ASP A 364 -3.61 18.72 11.55
N ASP A 365 -3.12 18.43 10.34
CA ASP A 365 -2.96 19.42 9.25
C ASP A 365 -4.31 19.92 8.72
N ILE A 366 -5.31 19.02 8.61
CA ILE A 366 -6.68 19.41 8.24
C ILE A 366 -7.27 20.35 9.29
N LEU A 367 -7.12 20.02 10.57
CA LEU A 367 -7.61 20.87 11.66
C LEU A 367 -6.91 22.25 11.66
N TRP A 368 -5.61 22.28 11.39
CA TRP A 368 -4.88 23.54 11.23
C TRP A 368 -5.41 24.35 10.02
N TYR A 369 -5.60 23.73 8.87
CA TYR A 369 -6.10 24.39 7.66
C TYR A 369 -7.46 25.07 7.88
N PHE A 370 -8.34 24.47 8.65
CA PHE A 370 -9.63 25.04 9.02
C PHE A 370 -9.61 25.91 10.28
N GLY A 371 -8.44 26.26 10.80
CA GLY A 371 -8.28 27.14 11.98
C GLY A 371 -8.80 26.52 13.29
N ARG A 372 -8.82 25.20 13.38
CA ARG A 372 -9.19 24.44 14.59
C ARG A 372 -7.96 24.04 15.42
N ARG A 373 -6.78 24.29 14.91
CA ARG A 373 -5.49 24.05 15.56
C ARG A 373 -4.54 25.22 15.25
N GLU A 374 -3.66 25.57 16.19
CA GLU A 374 -2.76 26.74 16.07
C GLU A 374 -1.62 26.49 15.08
N GLN A 375 -1.10 25.27 15.01
CA GLN A 375 0.02 24.91 14.16
C GLN A 375 -0.26 23.60 13.40
N PRO A 376 0.32 23.41 12.20
CA PRO A 376 0.26 22.14 11.50
C PRO A 376 0.99 21.03 12.28
N ALA A 377 0.86 19.80 11.82
CA ALA A 377 1.68 18.70 12.31
C ALA A 377 3.16 18.93 11.95
N GLU A 378 4.07 18.33 12.72
CA GLU A 378 5.46 18.27 12.30
C GLU A 378 5.60 17.32 11.11
N ASP A 379 6.27 17.78 10.05
CA ASP A 379 6.62 16.95 8.90
C ASP A 379 7.44 15.72 9.36
N LEU A 380 7.23 14.59 8.70
CA LEU A 380 8.09 13.42 8.85
C LEU A 380 9.51 13.78 8.36
N ALA A 381 10.52 13.55 9.22
CA ALA A 381 11.91 13.90 8.97
C ALA A 381 12.59 12.97 7.91
#